data_b906b739f5a17ede344c5215bbbaca59
#
_entry.id   b906b739f5a17ede344c5215bbbaca59
#
_cell.length_a   1.000
_cell.length_b   1.000
_cell.length_c   1.000
_cell.angle_alpha   90.00
_cell.angle_beta   90.00
_cell.angle_gamma   90.00
#
_symmetry.space_group_name_H-M   'P 1'
#
loop_
_entity.id
_entity.type
_entity.pdbx_description
1 polymer ?
#
loop_
_entity_poly.entity_id
_entity_poly.type
_entity_poly.pdbx_seq_one_letter_code
_entity_poly.pdbx_strand_id
1 'polypeptide(L)'
;MMGDRNYRRIITDVKERLSHDIKPETEKDNKIIHFSEVTRCLRRSYFDRVDPLEQIGLRFSDLFRELMKKMPYGSLQGEFSVDGIKLKIYADMIVDDVVIIFRPVSKPPEKMIPSDALYLNACLWILKKTDGIVLYFAENGDEVSFSLIRENKMFEESIRRVRILNNLLEEKKIPVLEPSSECATCQYYERCYLKEKKPVSFSIESLLGFKEEGE
;
A
#
# COMPACT_ATOMS: atom_id res chain seq x y z
N MET A 1 -43.76 7.72 21.80
CA MET A 1 -43.58 6.85 20.64
C MET A 1 -42.22 7.12 20.08
N MET A 2 -41.23 6.28 20.35
CA MET A 2 -39.92 6.31 19.63
C MET A 2 -40.19 5.79 18.23
N GLY A 3 -40.09 6.67 17.25
CA GLY A 3 -40.24 6.29 15.86
C GLY A 3 -39.24 5.22 15.46
N ASP A 4 -39.69 4.25 14.71
CA ASP A 4 -38.97 3.10 14.21
C ASP A 4 -37.92 3.53 13.17
N ARG A 5 -36.88 4.24 13.64
CA ARG A 5 -35.78 4.68 12.80
C ARG A 5 -34.88 3.49 12.53
N ASN A 6 -34.78 3.12 11.26
CA ASN A 6 -33.85 2.06 10.85
C ASN A 6 -32.40 2.55 10.95
N TYR A 7 -31.83 2.52 12.16
CA TYR A 7 -30.46 2.94 12.43
C TYR A 7 -29.42 2.16 11.60
N ARG A 8 -29.70 0.90 11.26
CA ARG A 8 -28.80 0.10 10.40
C ARG A 8 -28.65 0.74 9.03
N ARG A 9 -29.74 1.20 8.43
CA ARG A 9 -29.70 1.88 7.13
C ARG A 9 -28.89 3.18 7.21
N ILE A 10 -29.10 3.97 8.25
CA ILE A 10 -28.35 5.22 8.47
C ILE A 10 -26.85 4.93 8.59
N ILE A 11 -26.47 3.90 9.36
CA ILE A 11 -25.07 3.50 9.51
C ILE A 11 -24.48 3.04 8.17
N THR A 12 -25.23 2.28 7.39
CA THR A 12 -24.80 1.83 6.05
C THR A 12 -24.59 3.02 5.13
N ASP A 13 -25.55 3.93 5.03
CA ASP A 13 -25.46 5.13 4.20
C ASP A 13 -24.25 6.01 4.60
N VAL A 14 -23.98 6.14 5.91
CA VAL A 14 -22.81 6.88 6.41
C VAL A 14 -21.50 6.19 6.03
N LYS A 15 -21.43 4.87 6.19
CA LYS A 15 -20.24 4.09 5.79
C LYS A 15 -19.99 4.19 4.29
N GLU A 16 -21.00 4.11 3.46
CA GLU A 16 -20.88 4.25 1.99
C GLU A 16 -20.39 5.64 1.61
N ARG A 17 -20.94 6.70 2.18
CA ARG A 17 -20.47 8.08 1.96
C ARG A 17 -19.01 8.26 2.39
N LEU A 18 -18.66 7.82 3.59
CA LEU A 18 -17.28 7.91 4.08
C LEU A 18 -16.33 7.09 3.21
N SER A 19 -16.71 5.92 2.74
CA SER A 19 -15.86 5.11 1.84
C SER A 19 -15.68 5.75 0.47
N HIS A 20 -16.67 6.53 0.01
CA HIS A 20 -16.56 7.27 -1.24
C HIS A 20 -15.65 8.50 -1.12
N ASP A 21 -15.74 9.21 0.02
CA ASP A 21 -14.97 10.44 0.27
C ASP A 21 -13.50 10.15 0.64
N ILE A 22 -13.23 8.95 1.19
CA ILE A 22 -11.89 8.52 1.67
C ILE A 22 -11.15 7.66 0.64
N LYS A 23 -11.58 7.62 -0.62
CA LYS A 23 -10.85 6.89 -1.65
C LYS A 23 -9.43 7.44 -1.75
N PRO A 24 -8.40 6.56 -1.64
CA PRO A 24 -7.05 7.02 -1.87
C PRO A 24 -6.96 7.53 -3.31
N GLU A 25 -6.51 8.78 -3.46
CA GLU A 25 -6.18 9.31 -4.78
C GLU A 25 -5.09 8.41 -5.38
N THR A 26 -5.45 7.63 -6.38
CA THR A 26 -4.49 6.87 -7.17
C THR A 26 -3.77 7.85 -8.07
N GLU A 27 -2.47 8.02 -7.84
CA GLU A 27 -1.63 8.80 -8.73
C GLU A 27 -1.61 8.16 -10.12
N LYS A 28 -1.97 8.94 -11.13
CA LYS A 28 -2.04 8.47 -12.52
C LYS A 28 -0.73 8.67 -13.28
N ASP A 29 0.08 9.62 -12.83
CA ASP A 29 1.39 9.91 -13.45
C ASP A 29 2.44 8.94 -12.93
N ASN A 30 3.02 8.14 -13.83
CA ASN A 30 4.08 7.19 -13.49
C ASN A 30 5.36 7.88 -12.99
N LYS A 31 5.54 9.18 -13.30
CA LYS A 31 6.67 9.97 -12.80
C LYS A 31 6.47 10.52 -11.40
N ILE A 32 5.31 10.30 -10.80
CA ILE A 32 5.04 10.66 -9.40
C ILE A 32 4.83 9.36 -8.62
N ILE A 33 5.69 9.08 -7.65
CA ILE A 33 5.62 7.87 -6.81
C ILE A 33 5.54 8.26 -5.35
N HIS A 34 4.56 7.72 -4.63
CA HIS A 34 4.54 7.81 -3.18
C HIS A 34 5.46 6.75 -2.58
N PHE A 35 6.30 7.14 -1.63
CA PHE A 35 7.24 6.19 -1.03
C PHE A 35 6.56 4.96 -0.42
N SER A 36 5.35 5.09 0.07
CA SER A 36 4.55 3.95 0.56
C SER A 36 4.30 2.87 -0.51
N GLU A 37 4.42 3.20 -1.80
CA GLU A 37 4.25 2.24 -2.89
C GLU A 37 5.50 1.37 -3.10
N VAL A 38 6.67 1.89 -2.76
CA VAL A 38 7.93 1.16 -2.97
C VAL A 38 8.46 0.48 -1.72
N THR A 39 7.98 0.88 -0.55
CA THR A 39 8.36 0.24 0.71
C THR A 39 7.57 -1.03 1.01
N ARG A 40 6.42 -1.22 0.38
CA ARG A 40 5.59 -2.43 0.43
C ARG A 40 5.84 -3.34 -0.80
N CYS A 41 5.06 -4.39 -0.96
CA CYS A 41 5.11 -5.28 -2.12
C CYS A 41 4.91 -4.50 -3.44
N LEU A 42 5.89 -4.50 -4.34
CA LEU A 42 5.83 -3.78 -5.63
C LEU A 42 4.72 -4.30 -6.54
N ARG A 43 4.43 -5.60 -6.50
CA ARG A 43 3.34 -6.21 -7.27
C ARG A 43 1.98 -5.69 -6.84
N ARG A 44 1.76 -5.52 -5.53
CA ARG A 44 0.57 -4.88 -4.99
C ARG A 44 0.45 -3.44 -5.47
N SER A 45 1.55 -2.68 -5.41
CA SER A 45 1.57 -1.27 -5.85
C SER A 45 1.31 -1.12 -7.34
N TYR A 46 1.84 -2.04 -8.14
CA TYR A 46 1.53 -2.11 -9.56
C TYR A 46 0.03 -2.34 -9.82
N PHE A 47 -0.58 -3.33 -9.15
CA PHE A 47 -2.02 -3.59 -9.32
C PHE A 47 -2.88 -2.43 -8.81
N ASP A 48 -2.51 -1.80 -7.70
CA ASP A 48 -3.23 -0.63 -7.19
C ASP A 48 -3.29 0.52 -8.21
N ARG A 49 -2.31 0.62 -9.13
CA ARG A 49 -2.27 1.64 -10.19
C ARG A 49 -2.92 1.20 -11.51
N VAL A 50 -2.67 -0.04 -11.93
CA VAL A 50 -3.03 -0.52 -13.28
C VAL A 50 -4.41 -1.15 -13.30
N ASP A 51 -4.77 -1.87 -12.26
CA ASP A 51 -6.02 -2.62 -12.17
C ASP A 51 -6.45 -2.76 -10.69
N PRO A 52 -6.85 -1.63 -10.05
CA PRO A 52 -7.21 -1.61 -8.65
C PRO A 52 -8.48 -2.43 -8.41
N LEU A 53 -8.47 -3.24 -7.34
CA LEU A 53 -9.69 -3.86 -6.85
C LEU A 53 -10.59 -2.82 -6.20
N GLU A 54 -11.89 -2.95 -6.40
CA GLU A 54 -12.85 -2.12 -5.66
C GLU A 54 -12.69 -2.36 -4.16
N GLN A 55 -12.47 -1.28 -3.42
CA GLN A 55 -12.41 -1.37 -1.97
C GLN A 55 -13.81 -1.53 -1.41
N ILE A 56 -14.08 -2.70 -0.84
CA ILE A 56 -15.34 -2.95 -0.15
C ILE A 56 -15.19 -2.51 1.31
N GLY A 57 -15.82 -1.40 1.64
CA GLY A 57 -15.92 -0.87 3.00
C GLY A 57 -14.78 0.06 3.45
N LEU A 58 -15.06 0.80 4.52
CA LEU A 58 -14.14 1.73 5.16
C LEU A 58 -13.19 0.98 6.09
N ARG A 59 -11.88 1.18 5.92
CA ARG A 59 -10.87 0.62 6.83
C ARG A 59 -10.55 1.65 7.92
N PHE A 60 -10.31 1.17 9.12
CA PHE A 60 -9.87 2.02 10.23
C PHE A 60 -8.60 2.82 9.90
N SER A 61 -7.64 2.20 9.19
CA SER A 61 -6.43 2.87 8.73
C SER A 61 -6.68 4.05 7.78
N ASP A 62 -7.72 3.97 6.95
CA ASP A 62 -8.05 5.05 6.01
C ASP A 62 -8.73 6.21 6.74
N LEU A 63 -9.66 5.89 7.65
CA LEU A 63 -10.30 6.87 8.52
C LEU A 63 -9.26 7.60 9.39
N PHE A 64 -8.33 6.85 9.99
CA PHE A 64 -7.26 7.41 10.80
C PHE A 64 -6.37 8.36 10.00
N ARG A 65 -5.98 7.98 8.78
CA ARG A 65 -5.18 8.83 7.89
C ARG A 65 -5.88 10.13 7.55
N GLU A 66 -7.18 10.09 7.25
CA GLU A 66 -7.95 11.31 6.98
C GLU A 66 -8.10 12.20 8.23
N LEU A 67 -8.23 11.58 9.40
CA LEU A 67 -8.24 12.32 10.67
C LEU A 67 -6.89 13.03 10.88
N MET A 68 -5.77 12.33 10.68
CA MET A 68 -4.42 12.90 10.83
C MET A 68 -4.16 14.07 9.88
N LYS A 69 -4.65 14.03 8.64
CA LYS A 69 -4.54 15.15 7.69
C LYS A 69 -5.24 16.43 8.18
N LYS A 70 -6.27 16.30 9.02
CA LYS A 70 -7.04 17.42 9.57
C LYS A 70 -6.50 17.95 10.90
N MET A 71 -5.54 17.26 11.50
CA MET A 71 -4.93 17.70 12.76
C MET A 71 -3.98 18.89 12.53
N PRO A 72 -3.99 19.92 13.43
CA PRO A 72 -3.17 21.11 13.26
C PRO A 72 -1.65 20.86 13.30
N TYR A 73 -1.24 19.73 13.84
CA TYR A 73 0.16 19.29 13.90
C TYR A 73 0.46 18.16 12.91
N GLY A 74 -0.51 17.79 12.05
CA GLY A 74 -0.45 16.59 11.24
C GLY A 74 0.15 16.81 9.86
N SER A 75 0.63 15.71 9.33
CA SER A 75 1.16 15.40 8.01
C SER A 75 2.08 16.44 7.38
N LEU A 76 3.36 16.29 7.66
CA LEU A 76 4.41 16.97 6.89
C LEU A 76 4.62 16.23 5.57
N GLN A 77 4.47 16.99 4.48
CA GLN A 77 4.78 16.50 3.15
C GLN A 77 6.24 16.79 2.83
N GLY A 78 6.90 15.83 2.20
CA GLY A 78 8.23 16.03 1.64
C GLY A 78 8.27 15.51 0.21
N GLU A 79 9.06 16.19 -0.62
CA GLU A 79 9.29 15.79 -2.00
C GLU A 79 10.79 15.60 -2.25
N PHE A 80 11.11 14.64 -3.08
CA PHE A 80 12.48 14.38 -3.55
C PHE A 80 12.41 13.96 -5.02
N SER A 81 13.38 14.37 -5.82
CA SER A 81 13.41 14.00 -7.24
C SER A 81 14.66 13.18 -7.54
N VAL A 82 14.48 12.09 -8.26
CA VAL A 82 15.57 11.23 -8.75
C VAL A 82 15.22 10.72 -10.15
N ASP A 83 16.16 10.84 -11.08
CA ASP A 83 16.01 10.34 -12.47
C ASP A 83 14.72 10.85 -13.17
N GLY A 84 14.29 12.06 -12.88
CA GLY A 84 13.05 12.63 -13.40
C GLY A 84 11.77 12.11 -12.75
N ILE A 85 11.87 11.27 -11.71
CA ILE A 85 10.75 10.76 -10.93
C ILE A 85 10.61 11.62 -9.69
N LYS A 86 9.41 12.13 -9.45
CA LYS A 86 9.05 12.87 -8.23
C LYS A 86 8.56 11.91 -7.16
N LEU A 87 9.23 11.90 -6.02
CA LEU A 87 8.91 11.07 -4.87
C LEU A 87 8.20 11.90 -3.82
N LYS A 88 7.11 11.38 -3.27
CA LYS A 88 6.33 12.03 -2.22
C LYS A 88 6.32 11.19 -0.96
N ILE A 89 6.49 11.85 0.18
CA ILE A 89 6.31 11.24 1.51
C ILE A 89 5.31 12.03 2.33
N TYR A 90 4.75 11.36 3.33
CA TYR A 90 3.91 11.96 4.37
C TYR A 90 4.40 11.44 5.72
N ALA A 91 4.90 12.34 6.57
CA ALA A 91 5.13 12.05 7.97
C ALA A 91 3.92 12.50 8.80
N ASP A 92 3.52 11.70 9.76
CA ASP A 92 2.31 12.03 10.53
C ASP A 92 2.57 13.17 11.51
N MET A 93 3.78 13.23 12.09
CA MET A 93 4.16 14.26 13.05
C MET A 93 5.68 14.44 13.13
N ILE A 94 6.14 15.62 13.56
CA ILE A 94 7.49 15.84 14.03
C ILE A 94 7.43 16.52 15.40
N VAL A 95 8.12 15.93 16.37
CA VAL A 95 8.25 16.47 17.73
C VAL A 95 9.73 16.45 18.08
N ASP A 96 10.27 17.59 18.54
CA ASP A 96 11.67 17.74 18.93
C ASP A 96 12.67 17.13 17.94
N ASP A 97 12.44 17.39 16.63
CA ASP A 97 13.22 16.84 15.50
C ASP A 97 13.08 15.33 15.23
N VAL A 98 12.29 14.62 16.00
CA VAL A 98 11.96 13.20 15.79
C VAL A 98 10.75 13.05 14.86
N VAL A 99 10.91 12.30 13.78
CA VAL A 99 9.81 11.97 12.88
C VAL A 99 8.98 10.83 13.45
N ILE A 100 7.68 11.00 13.53
CA ILE A 100 6.75 10.01 14.07
C ILE A 100 5.81 9.55 12.98
N ILE A 101 5.68 8.24 12.83
CA ILE A 101 4.74 7.56 11.94
C ILE A 101 3.80 6.70 12.78
N PHE A 102 2.51 6.91 12.59
CA PHE A 102 1.46 6.14 13.25
C PHE A 102 1.00 4.98 12.38
N ARG A 103 0.86 3.79 12.98
CA ARG A 103 0.42 2.57 12.31
C ARG A 103 -0.70 1.89 13.08
N PRO A 104 -1.98 2.11 12.69
CA PRO A 104 -3.07 1.35 13.24
C PRO A 104 -2.97 -0.11 12.78
N VAL A 105 -3.02 -1.04 13.72
CA VAL A 105 -2.90 -2.49 13.52
C VAL A 105 -3.96 -3.23 14.32
N SER A 106 -4.25 -4.47 13.95
CA SER A 106 -5.13 -5.33 14.76
C SER A 106 -4.44 -5.84 16.03
N LYS A 107 -3.12 -6.05 15.96
CA LYS A 107 -2.26 -6.42 17.08
C LYS A 107 -0.87 -5.81 16.86
N PRO A 108 -0.29 -5.16 17.89
CA PRO A 108 1.07 -4.64 17.81
C PRO A 108 2.09 -5.74 17.48
N PRO A 109 3.05 -5.49 16.57
CA PRO A 109 4.05 -6.46 16.19
C PRO A 109 5.16 -6.55 17.26
N GLU A 110 5.83 -7.70 17.32
CA GLU A 110 6.99 -7.91 18.20
C GLU A 110 8.26 -7.19 17.71
N LYS A 111 8.32 -6.89 16.42
CA LYS A 111 9.44 -6.19 15.76
C LYS A 111 8.88 -5.18 14.76
N MET A 112 9.67 -4.13 14.50
CA MET A 112 9.31 -3.16 13.45
C MET A 112 9.10 -3.88 12.11
N ILE A 113 7.99 -3.58 11.45
CA ILE A 113 7.66 -4.15 10.14
C ILE A 113 8.64 -3.58 9.11
N PRO A 114 9.30 -4.42 8.27
CA PRO A 114 10.33 -3.96 7.33
C PRO A 114 9.87 -2.86 6.35
N SER A 115 8.64 -2.93 5.88
CA SER A 115 8.05 -1.89 5.02
C SER A 115 7.93 -0.54 5.73
N ASP A 116 7.59 -0.54 7.02
CA ASP A 116 7.49 0.69 7.81
C ASP A 116 8.87 1.24 8.16
N ALA A 117 9.86 0.38 8.42
CA ALA A 117 11.24 0.80 8.61
C ALA A 117 11.80 1.52 7.37
N LEU A 118 11.60 0.94 6.16
CA LEU A 118 11.98 1.58 4.90
C LEU A 118 11.27 2.91 4.70
N TYR A 119 9.97 2.98 5.03
CA TYR A 119 9.19 4.20 4.89
C TYR A 119 9.65 5.30 5.86
N LEU A 120 9.82 4.97 7.14
CA LEU A 120 10.35 5.90 8.13
C LEU A 120 11.73 6.42 7.71
N ASN A 121 12.62 5.52 7.28
CA ASN A 121 13.96 5.92 6.81
C ASN A 121 13.90 6.89 5.61
N ALA A 122 12.99 6.68 4.67
CA ALA A 122 12.78 7.60 3.56
C ALA A 122 12.27 8.96 4.04
N CYS A 123 11.36 9.00 5.01
CA CYS A 123 10.91 10.24 5.65
C CYS A 123 12.08 10.99 6.30
N LEU A 124 12.94 10.29 7.04
CA LEU A 124 14.13 10.87 7.68
C LEU A 124 15.09 11.51 6.65
N TRP A 125 15.31 10.84 5.52
CA TRP A 125 16.15 11.36 4.46
C TRP A 125 15.57 12.60 3.81
N ILE A 126 14.31 12.57 3.41
CA ILE A 126 13.68 13.66 2.66
C ILE A 126 13.45 14.87 3.55
N LEU A 127 13.08 14.66 4.81
CA LEU A 127 12.87 15.73 5.79
C LEU A 127 14.18 16.18 6.46
N LYS A 128 15.32 15.58 6.10
CA LYS A 128 16.67 15.91 6.67
C LYS A 128 16.73 15.73 8.20
N LYS A 129 16.06 14.70 8.71
CA LYS A 129 16.07 14.33 10.13
C LYS A 129 16.94 13.09 10.35
N THR A 130 17.39 12.87 11.59
CA THR A 130 18.23 11.72 11.97
C THR A 130 17.47 10.62 12.64
N ASP A 131 16.45 10.97 13.42
CA ASP A 131 15.77 10.05 14.32
C ASP A 131 14.29 9.98 14.04
N GLY A 132 13.74 8.79 14.14
CA GLY A 132 12.31 8.57 13.93
C GLY A 132 11.76 7.41 14.72
N ILE A 133 10.45 7.40 14.87
CA ILE A 133 9.68 6.41 15.61
C ILE A 133 8.52 5.95 14.75
N VAL A 134 8.28 4.63 14.71
CA VAL A 134 7.00 4.06 14.29
C VAL A 134 6.24 3.67 15.55
N LEU A 135 5.04 4.21 15.72
CA LEU A 135 4.12 3.86 16.79
C LEU A 135 3.00 2.98 16.22
N TYR A 136 2.97 1.73 16.61
CA TYR A 136 1.87 0.80 16.32
C TYR A 136 0.86 0.85 17.45
N PHE A 137 -0.42 0.89 17.12
CA PHE A 137 -1.48 0.89 18.11
C PHE A 137 -2.69 0.12 17.60
N ALA A 138 -3.37 -0.55 18.50
CA ALA A 138 -4.56 -1.35 18.25
C ALA A 138 -5.81 -0.69 18.84
N GLU A 139 -6.98 -1.09 18.37
CA GLU A 139 -8.27 -0.57 18.85
C GLU A 139 -8.52 -0.82 20.34
N ASN A 140 -7.93 -1.87 20.91
CA ASN A 140 -8.03 -2.21 22.33
C ASN A 140 -7.12 -1.37 23.24
N GLY A 141 -6.33 -0.45 22.66
CA GLY A 141 -5.39 0.39 23.40
C GLY A 141 -3.98 -0.18 23.55
N ASP A 142 -3.72 -1.39 23.05
CA ASP A 142 -2.35 -1.94 23.02
C ASP A 142 -1.49 -1.12 22.07
N GLU A 143 -0.26 -0.80 22.50
CA GLU A 143 0.69 -0.05 21.70
C GLU A 143 2.12 -0.58 21.82
N VAL A 144 2.92 -0.34 20.80
CA VAL A 144 4.37 -0.55 20.82
C VAL A 144 5.04 0.47 19.89
N SER A 145 6.18 0.99 20.29
CA SER A 145 6.98 1.88 19.49
C SER A 145 8.36 1.30 19.19
N PHE A 146 8.87 1.60 17.99
CA PHE A 146 10.23 1.25 17.59
C PHE A 146 10.92 2.50 17.04
N SER A 147 12.15 2.72 17.47
CA SER A 147 12.98 3.82 16.96
C SER A 147 13.88 3.36 15.83
N LEU A 148 14.20 4.29 14.93
CA LEU A 148 15.12 4.09 13.82
C LEU A 148 15.99 5.34 13.65
N ILE A 149 17.29 5.11 13.48
CA ILE A 149 18.23 6.14 13.04
C ILE A 149 18.38 6.05 11.51
N ARG A 150 18.48 7.20 10.87
CA ARG A 150 18.61 7.29 9.41
C ARG A 150 19.80 6.48 8.88
N GLU A 151 19.56 5.62 7.89
CA GLU A 151 20.53 4.72 7.29
C GLU A 151 20.60 4.86 5.78
N ASN A 152 21.80 5.01 5.21
CA ASN A 152 22.03 5.17 3.78
C ASN A 152 21.56 3.99 2.96
N LYS A 153 21.94 2.76 3.37
CA LYS A 153 21.63 1.53 2.62
C LYS A 153 20.13 1.31 2.44
N MET A 154 19.35 1.62 3.47
CA MET A 154 17.88 1.52 3.39
C MET A 154 17.32 2.54 2.39
N PHE A 155 17.89 3.75 2.32
CA PHE A 155 17.45 4.76 1.36
C PHE A 155 17.82 4.37 -0.07
N GLU A 156 19.04 3.88 -0.29
CA GLU A 156 19.50 3.37 -1.60
C GLU A 156 18.61 2.23 -2.09
N GLU A 157 18.25 1.29 -1.21
CA GLU A 157 17.31 0.21 -1.55
C GLU A 157 15.93 0.78 -1.94
N SER A 158 15.44 1.75 -1.21
CA SER A 158 14.17 2.41 -1.55
C SER A 158 14.23 3.07 -2.93
N ILE A 159 15.31 3.77 -3.26
CA ILE A 159 15.52 4.38 -4.58
C ILE A 159 15.63 3.31 -5.68
N ARG A 160 16.31 2.19 -5.42
CA ARG A 160 16.35 1.06 -6.35
C ARG A 160 14.93 0.55 -6.66
N ARG A 161 14.10 0.40 -5.64
CA ARG A 161 12.70 -0.03 -5.78
C ARG A 161 11.84 0.98 -6.53
N VAL A 162 12.09 2.29 -6.36
CA VAL A 162 11.45 3.35 -7.15
C VAL A 162 11.71 3.16 -8.64
N ARG A 163 12.98 2.98 -9.03
CA ARG A 163 13.36 2.74 -10.43
C ARG A 163 12.68 1.51 -11.00
N ILE A 164 12.65 0.41 -10.24
CA ILE A 164 11.99 -0.83 -10.64
C ILE A 164 10.49 -0.61 -10.87
N LEU A 165 9.80 0.02 -9.91
CA LEU A 165 8.36 0.26 -10.04
C LEU A 165 8.05 1.17 -11.24
N ASN A 166 8.79 2.28 -11.41
CA ASN A 166 8.61 3.18 -12.53
C ASN A 166 8.78 2.46 -13.87
N ASN A 167 9.86 1.71 -14.04
CA ASN A 167 10.12 0.98 -15.29
C ASN A 167 9.01 -0.05 -15.58
N LEU A 168 8.56 -0.79 -14.56
CA LEU A 168 7.50 -1.78 -14.73
C LEU A 168 6.15 -1.16 -15.05
N LEU A 169 5.85 0.04 -14.53
CA LEU A 169 4.65 0.79 -14.87
C LEU A 169 4.73 1.31 -16.33
N GLU A 170 5.89 1.83 -16.76
CA GLU A 170 6.09 2.29 -18.14
C GLU A 170 5.99 1.15 -19.16
N GLU A 171 6.63 0.01 -18.86
CA GLU A 171 6.62 -1.18 -19.71
C GLU A 171 5.32 -2.00 -19.61
N LYS A 172 4.42 -1.65 -18.70
CA LYS A 172 3.19 -2.39 -18.37
C LYS A 172 3.47 -3.86 -18.02
N LYS A 173 4.57 -4.10 -17.31
CA LYS A 173 4.99 -5.43 -16.87
C LYS A 173 4.70 -5.64 -15.40
N ILE A 174 4.07 -6.78 -15.08
CA ILE A 174 3.78 -7.14 -13.69
C ILE A 174 5.10 -7.46 -12.97
N PRO A 175 5.35 -6.87 -11.77
CA PRO A 175 6.53 -7.19 -10.97
C PRO A 175 6.62 -8.69 -10.63
N VAL A 176 7.84 -9.19 -10.45
CA VAL A 176 8.07 -10.57 -9.98
C VAL A 176 7.40 -10.78 -8.62
N LEU A 177 6.86 -11.99 -8.42
CA LEU A 177 6.26 -12.37 -7.14
C LEU A 177 7.37 -12.52 -6.08
N GLU A 178 7.28 -11.71 -5.03
CA GLU A 178 8.14 -11.78 -3.84
C GLU A 178 7.26 -12.20 -2.66
N PRO A 179 7.21 -13.50 -2.30
CA PRO A 179 6.40 -13.98 -1.19
C PRO A 179 6.83 -13.36 0.14
N SER A 180 5.87 -12.92 0.94
CA SER A 180 6.09 -12.39 2.28
C SER A 180 4.94 -12.75 3.21
N SER A 181 5.09 -12.51 4.51
CA SER A 181 4.00 -12.70 5.48
C SER A 181 2.78 -11.81 5.18
N GLU A 182 2.97 -10.66 4.54
CA GLU A 182 1.89 -9.76 4.13
C GLU A 182 0.99 -10.37 3.05
N CYS A 183 1.45 -11.40 2.33
CA CYS A 183 0.64 -12.06 1.30
C CYS A 183 -0.60 -12.73 1.86
N ALA A 184 -0.56 -13.25 3.09
CA ALA A 184 -1.68 -13.97 3.71
C ALA A 184 -2.95 -13.10 3.85
N THR A 185 -2.79 -11.77 3.98
CA THR A 185 -3.89 -10.81 4.11
C THR A 185 -4.01 -9.86 2.90
N CYS A 186 -3.27 -10.15 1.84
CA CYS A 186 -3.23 -9.29 0.66
C CYS A 186 -4.49 -9.47 -0.20
N GLN A 187 -5.15 -8.37 -0.54
CA GLN A 187 -6.33 -8.38 -1.42
C GLN A 187 -6.05 -8.94 -2.83
N TYR A 188 -4.79 -8.94 -3.27
CA TYR A 188 -4.37 -9.48 -4.57
C TYR A 188 -3.81 -10.90 -4.49
N TYR A 189 -4.00 -11.61 -3.36
CA TYR A 189 -3.47 -12.95 -3.16
C TYR A 189 -3.83 -13.90 -4.31
N GLU A 190 -5.10 -13.94 -4.67
CA GLU A 190 -5.58 -14.79 -5.76
C GLU A 190 -4.92 -14.48 -7.10
N ARG A 191 -4.80 -13.19 -7.45
CA ARG A 191 -4.11 -12.74 -8.69
C ARG A 191 -2.63 -13.12 -8.72
N CYS A 192 -2.00 -13.24 -7.54
CA CYS A 192 -0.59 -13.58 -7.44
C CYS A 192 -0.33 -15.08 -7.55
N TYR A 193 -1.18 -15.90 -6.95
CA TYR A 193 -0.94 -17.33 -6.77
C TYR A 193 -1.83 -18.23 -7.62
N LEU A 194 -3.04 -17.79 -7.93
CA LEU A 194 -3.88 -18.49 -8.87
C LEU A 194 -3.41 -18.06 -10.27
N LYS A 195 -2.56 -18.86 -10.89
CA LYS A 195 -2.33 -18.75 -12.34
C LYS A 195 -3.70 -18.79 -12.98
N GLU A 196 -4.00 -17.79 -13.82
CA GLU A 196 -5.07 -17.94 -14.80
C GLU A 196 -4.81 -19.29 -15.49
N LYS A 197 -5.63 -20.29 -15.17
CA LYS A 197 -5.75 -21.47 -16.00
C LYS A 197 -6.28 -20.92 -17.31
N LYS A 198 -5.39 -20.61 -18.28
CA LYS A 198 -5.85 -20.53 -19.66
C LYS A 198 -6.67 -21.79 -19.86
N PRO A 199 -7.95 -21.71 -20.24
CA PRO A 199 -8.70 -22.91 -20.56
C PRO A 199 -7.88 -23.58 -21.67
N VAL A 200 -7.21 -24.65 -21.35
CA VAL A 200 -6.63 -25.53 -22.34
C VAL A 200 -7.88 -26.16 -22.95
N SER A 201 -8.32 -25.61 -24.07
CA SER A 201 -9.36 -26.24 -24.87
C SER A 201 -8.74 -27.55 -25.39
N PHE A 202 -8.88 -28.60 -24.60
CA PHE A 202 -8.66 -29.93 -25.11
C PHE A 202 -9.81 -30.20 -26.07
N SER A 203 -9.58 -30.03 -27.37
CA SER A 203 -10.51 -30.58 -28.33
C SER A 203 -10.38 -32.09 -28.25
N ILE A 204 -11.51 -32.79 -28.14
CA ILE A 204 -11.57 -34.24 -28.11
C ILE A 204 -10.86 -34.82 -29.36
N GLU A 205 -10.88 -34.10 -30.47
CA GLU A 205 -10.19 -34.42 -31.73
C GLU A 205 -8.66 -34.48 -31.56
N SER A 206 -8.04 -33.59 -30.73
CA SER A 206 -6.59 -33.63 -30.46
C SER A 206 -6.19 -34.81 -29.56
N LEU A 207 -7.10 -35.34 -28.79
CA LEU A 207 -6.91 -36.52 -27.92
C LEU A 207 -7.05 -37.84 -28.68
N LEU A 208 -7.86 -37.87 -29.77
CA LEU A 208 -8.13 -39.07 -30.55
C LEU A 208 -7.22 -39.26 -31.76
N GLY A 209 -6.25 -38.35 -31.95
CA GLY A 209 -5.18 -38.52 -32.96
C GLY A 209 -5.68 -38.54 -34.43
N PHE A 210 -6.85 -37.98 -34.72
CA PHE A 210 -7.29 -37.83 -36.12
C PHE A 210 -6.43 -36.79 -36.82
N LYS A 211 -5.45 -37.27 -37.60
CA LYS A 211 -4.80 -36.48 -38.63
C LYS A 211 -5.76 -36.38 -39.78
N GLU A 212 -6.22 -35.20 -40.13
CA GLU A 212 -6.77 -34.95 -41.46
C GLU A 212 -5.64 -35.12 -42.47
N GLU A 213 -5.71 -36.17 -43.25
CA GLU A 213 -4.94 -36.30 -44.49
C GLU A 213 -5.62 -35.38 -45.52
N GLY A 214 -4.99 -34.22 -45.72
CA GLY A 214 -5.42 -33.28 -46.77
C GLY A 214 -4.91 -33.76 -48.12
N GLU A 215 -5.85 -33.83 -49.05
CA GLU A 215 -5.57 -33.83 -50.50
C GLU A 215 -5.02 -32.48 -50.97
#